data_b35c44b85d522c29a55def6e2abd9c78
#
_entry.id   b35c44b85d522c29a55def6e2abd9c78
#
_cell.length_a   1.000
_cell.length_b   1.000
_cell.length_c   1.000
_cell.angle_alpha   90.00
_cell.angle_beta   90.00
_cell.angle_gamma   90.00
#
_symmetry.space_group_name_H-M   'P 1'
#
loop_
_entity.id
_entity.type
_entity.pdbx_description
1 polymer ?
#
loop_
_entity_poly.entity_id
_entity_poly.type
_entity_poly.pdbx_seq_one_letter_code
_entity_poly.pdbx_strand_id
1 'polypeptide(L)'
;LEGLPVDPGRLYAENTLYWVIWYLGVPTLLLGLAGLAMVTRICLRALITWKDPAGTAQSWVLPVAIIGWGLFAVLWLPATVPDQPWASRQLVPVVLPGLIVLAVWVAAWMIGRAHARGAGRLAVTLATACFVVAMAVPAAAITFGIALSRPADPATRLALSGLAFRTTGAGEVTAVEQLCGAIPQHSSVVLLDKVAARAFAQVIRGTCGVPTGIVAAPGDVPAIIGGIERAGRHPALLATRPAELTPFGAQPRQIVSLTTQQDEHLLTKPPTSTWPVRYTLWLSQPGGTAVGA
;
A
#
# COMPACT_ATOMS: atom_id res chain seq x y z
N LEU A 1 -10.51 8.14 6.62
CA LEU A 1 -9.15 8.65 6.58
C LEU A 1 -8.91 9.34 7.89
N GLU A 2 -8.16 8.70 8.67
CA GLU A 2 -8.08 8.73 10.11
C GLU A 2 -7.37 10.00 10.58
N GLY A 3 -8.18 11.06 10.79
CA GLY A 3 -7.77 12.20 11.61
C GLY A 3 -6.69 13.12 11.06
N LEU A 4 -6.08 12.83 9.90
CA LEU A 4 -5.15 13.77 9.29
C LEU A 4 -5.93 14.80 8.49
N PRO A 5 -5.70 16.11 8.70
CA PRO A 5 -6.34 17.14 7.91
C PRO A 5 -5.92 16.98 6.44
N VAL A 6 -6.87 16.60 5.60
CA VAL A 6 -6.67 16.60 4.15
C VAL A 6 -6.70 18.07 3.72
N ASP A 7 -5.57 18.59 3.26
CA ASP A 7 -5.52 19.90 2.64
C ASP A 7 -6.06 19.78 1.20
N PRO A 8 -7.28 20.28 0.92
CA PRO A 8 -7.88 20.15 -0.40
C PRO A 8 -7.17 20.96 -1.49
N GLY A 9 -6.26 21.87 -1.11
CA GLY A 9 -5.45 22.65 -2.03
C GLY A 9 -4.14 22.00 -2.45
N ARG A 10 -3.73 20.87 -1.82
CA ARG A 10 -2.48 20.17 -2.16
C ARG A 10 -2.71 19.13 -3.23
N LEU A 11 -1.97 19.26 -4.31
CA LEU A 11 -1.88 18.20 -5.33
C LEU A 11 -0.95 17.10 -4.83
N TYR A 12 -1.48 15.90 -4.61
CA TYR A 12 -0.69 14.73 -4.20
C TYR A 12 0.41 14.36 -5.21
N ALA A 13 0.28 14.82 -6.44
CA ALA A 13 1.31 14.73 -7.46
C ALA A 13 2.66 15.36 -7.05
N GLU A 14 2.68 16.32 -6.13
CA GLU A 14 3.89 16.97 -5.64
C GLU A 14 4.86 15.99 -4.96
N ASN A 15 4.36 14.90 -4.38
CA ASN A 15 5.16 13.97 -3.60
C ASN A 15 5.51 12.67 -4.34
N THR A 16 5.03 12.46 -5.56
CA THR A 16 5.26 11.19 -6.29
C THR A 16 6.72 10.90 -6.56
N LEU A 17 7.51 11.94 -6.88
CA LEU A 17 8.95 11.79 -7.06
C LEU A 17 9.67 11.42 -5.76
N TYR A 18 9.26 12.00 -4.63
CA TYR A 18 9.81 11.65 -3.31
C TYR A 18 9.51 10.20 -2.96
N TRP A 19 8.34 9.68 -3.29
CA TRP A 19 8.00 8.27 -3.05
C TRP A 19 8.94 7.33 -3.82
N VAL A 20 9.24 7.64 -5.08
CA VAL A 20 10.24 6.87 -5.84
C VAL A 20 11.61 6.94 -5.18
N ILE A 21 12.02 8.13 -4.71
CA ILE A 21 13.28 8.34 -4.00
C ILE A 21 13.35 7.51 -2.71
N TRP A 22 12.25 7.40 -1.96
CA TRP A 22 12.24 6.62 -0.72
C TRP A 22 12.47 5.14 -0.96
N TYR A 23 12.00 4.59 -2.08
CA TYR A 23 12.23 3.18 -2.42
C TYR A 23 13.61 2.93 -3.03
N LEU A 24 14.08 3.80 -3.90
CA LEU A 24 15.29 3.56 -4.69
C LEU A 24 16.51 4.32 -4.19
N GLY A 25 16.29 5.42 -3.49
CA GLY A 25 17.33 6.41 -3.23
C GLY A 25 17.65 7.27 -4.45
N VAL A 26 18.26 8.43 -4.20
CA VAL A 26 18.62 9.39 -5.25
C VAL A 26 19.60 8.80 -6.27
N PRO A 27 20.69 8.09 -5.89
CA PRO A 27 21.65 7.56 -6.87
C PRO A 27 21.01 6.59 -7.86
N THR A 28 20.19 5.66 -7.38
CA THR A 28 19.51 4.68 -8.24
C THR A 28 18.52 5.37 -9.19
N LEU A 29 17.77 6.34 -8.69
CA LEU A 29 16.85 7.12 -9.50
C LEU A 29 17.58 7.87 -10.62
N LEU A 30 18.66 8.58 -10.30
CA LEU A 30 19.42 9.34 -11.30
C LEU A 30 20.05 8.42 -12.35
N LEU A 31 20.65 7.31 -11.96
CA LEU A 31 21.19 6.32 -12.88
C LEU A 31 20.08 5.68 -13.73
N GLY A 32 18.93 5.37 -13.13
CA GLY A 32 17.78 4.82 -13.85
C GLY A 32 17.23 5.78 -14.91
N LEU A 33 17.08 7.05 -14.56
CA LEU A 33 16.65 8.10 -15.51
C LEU A 33 17.68 8.32 -16.62
N ALA A 34 18.98 8.33 -16.27
CA ALA A 34 20.05 8.40 -17.27
C ALA A 34 19.99 7.19 -18.21
N GLY A 35 19.76 5.99 -17.67
CA GLY A 35 19.58 4.77 -18.46
C GLY A 35 18.38 4.86 -19.38
N LEU A 36 17.24 5.30 -18.88
CA LEU A 36 16.04 5.52 -19.67
C LEU A 36 16.32 6.48 -20.84
N ALA A 37 16.95 7.62 -20.57
CA ALA A 37 17.31 8.60 -21.61
C ALA A 37 18.31 8.03 -22.65
N MET A 38 19.32 7.28 -22.21
CA MET A 38 20.31 6.68 -23.11
C MET A 38 19.68 5.62 -24.01
N VAL A 39 18.89 4.69 -23.44
CA VAL A 39 18.25 3.61 -24.23
C VAL A 39 17.18 4.19 -25.14
N THR A 40 16.37 5.16 -24.67
CA THR A 40 15.42 5.87 -25.53
C THR A 40 16.13 6.52 -26.73
N ARG A 41 17.27 7.20 -26.49
CA ARG A 41 18.06 7.78 -27.59
C ARG A 41 18.55 6.73 -28.58
N ILE A 42 19.00 5.55 -28.10
CA ILE A 42 19.42 4.45 -28.96
C ILE A 42 18.25 3.94 -29.80
N CYS A 43 17.11 3.68 -29.18
CA CYS A 43 15.90 3.24 -29.87
C CYS A 43 15.40 4.24 -30.93
N LEU A 44 15.32 5.53 -30.56
CA LEU A 44 14.89 6.58 -31.48
C LEU A 44 15.84 6.69 -32.69
N ARG A 45 17.14 6.65 -32.45
CA ARG A 45 18.12 6.66 -33.54
C ARG A 45 17.95 5.46 -34.48
N ALA A 46 17.81 4.25 -33.93
CA ALA A 46 17.59 3.05 -34.73
C ALA A 46 16.32 3.14 -35.55
N LEU A 47 15.23 3.66 -34.99
CA LEU A 47 13.96 3.86 -35.68
C LEU A 47 14.08 4.90 -36.80
N ILE A 48 14.76 6.03 -36.57
CA ILE A 48 14.90 7.11 -37.55
C ILE A 48 15.85 6.71 -38.68
N THR A 49 16.95 6.04 -38.36
CA THR A 49 17.98 5.70 -39.36
C THR A 49 17.75 4.37 -40.06
N TRP A 50 16.76 3.58 -39.59
CA TRP A 50 16.52 2.20 -40.05
C TRP A 50 17.76 1.30 -40.02
N LYS A 51 18.78 1.65 -39.22
CA LYS A 51 20.03 0.94 -39.07
C LYS A 51 20.12 0.35 -37.66
N ASP A 52 19.73 -0.89 -37.52
CA ASP A 52 19.94 -1.70 -36.30
C ASP A 52 20.51 -3.07 -36.71
N PRO A 53 21.78 -3.13 -37.09
CA PRO A 53 22.39 -4.36 -37.63
C PRO A 53 22.41 -5.50 -36.62
N ALA A 54 22.28 -5.23 -35.34
CA ALA A 54 22.30 -6.23 -34.26
C ALA A 54 20.90 -6.54 -33.70
N GLY A 55 19.84 -5.84 -34.11
CA GLY A 55 18.49 -6.01 -33.57
C GLY A 55 18.35 -5.62 -32.10
N THR A 56 19.39 -5.09 -31.50
CA THR A 56 19.42 -4.78 -30.04
C THR A 56 18.55 -3.60 -29.68
N ALA A 57 18.44 -2.60 -30.54
CA ALA A 57 17.58 -1.45 -30.30
C ALA A 57 16.10 -1.85 -30.34
N GLN A 58 15.72 -2.74 -31.26
CA GLN A 58 14.32 -3.20 -31.38
C GLN A 58 13.86 -3.97 -30.14
N SER A 59 14.73 -4.78 -29.54
CA SER A 59 14.40 -5.54 -28.31
C SER A 59 14.16 -4.64 -27.09
N TRP A 60 14.71 -3.42 -27.08
CA TRP A 60 14.54 -2.45 -26.00
C TRP A 60 13.36 -1.49 -26.19
N VAL A 61 12.78 -1.39 -27.38
CA VAL A 61 11.68 -0.45 -27.65
C VAL A 61 10.48 -0.67 -26.72
N LEU A 62 10.02 -1.92 -26.63
CA LEU A 62 8.86 -2.25 -25.81
C LEU A 62 9.15 -2.08 -24.29
N PRO A 63 10.24 -2.61 -23.72
CA PRO A 63 10.60 -2.36 -22.32
C PRO A 63 10.69 -0.87 -21.98
N VAL A 64 11.36 -0.07 -22.80
CA VAL A 64 11.52 1.37 -22.58
C VAL A 64 10.17 2.10 -22.67
N ALA A 65 9.32 1.73 -23.62
CA ALA A 65 7.99 2.30 -23.74
C ALA A 65 7.12 2.01 -22.50
N ILE A 66 7.16 0.77 -21.99
CA ILE A 66 6.42 0.36 -20.80
C ILE A 66 6.95 1.08 -19.55
N ILE A 67 8.27 1.10 -19.35
CA ILE A 67 8.89 1.77 -18.20
C ILE A 67 8.65 3.28 -18.26
N GLY A 68 8.86 3.90 -19.43
CA GLY A 68 8.68 5.33 -19.65
C GLY A 68 7.22 5.77 -19.47
N TRP A 69 6.28 5.01 -20.02
CA TRP A 69 4.85 5.26 -19.85
C TRP A 69 4.40 5.07 -18.39
N GLY A 70 4.84 3.98 -17.75
CA GLY A 70 4.53 3.73 -16.35
C GLY A 70 5.05 4.82 -15.43
N LEU A 71 6.29 5.27 -15.65
CA LEU A 71 6.88 6.38 -14.92
C LEU A 71 6.11 7.69 -15.15
N PHE A 72 5.81 8.01 -16.41
CA PHE A 72 5.04 9.20 -16.77
C PHE A 72 3.65 9.18 -16.13
N ALA A 73 2.91 8.08 -16.26
CA ALA A 73 1.57 7.96 -15.72
C ALA A 73 1.54 8.12 -14.20
N VAL A 74 2.48 7.50 -13.48
CA VAL A 74 2.54 7.58 -12.01
C VAL A 74 2.98 8.96 -11.52
N LEU A 75 3.92 9.63 -12.22
CA LEU A 75 4.39 10.95 -11.81
C LEU A 75 3.39 12.05 -12.17
N TRP A 76 2.67 11.91 -13.28
CA TRP A 76 1.76 12.94 -13.78
C TRP A 76 0.37 12.88 -13.14
N LEU A 77 -0.17 11.68 -13.02
CA LEU A 77 -1.53 11.47 -12.50
C LEU A 77 -1.54 10.26 -11.53
N PRO A 78 -1.11 10.46 -10.30
CA PRO A 78 -1.26 9.42 -9.29
C PRO A 78 -2.75 9.26 -8.98
N ALA A 79 -3.42 8.34 -9.71
CA ALA A 79 -4.86 8.06 -9.57
C ALA A 79 -5.17 7.26 -8.29
N THR A 80 -4.44 7.50 -7.20
CA THR A 80 -4.59 6.77 -5.94
C THR A 80 -4.95 7.68 -4.80
N VAL A 81 -5.62 7.06 -3.83
CA VAL A 81 -5.75 7.60 -2.50
C VAL A 81 -4.34 7.95 -1.99
N PRO A 82 -4.15 9.16 -1.42
CA PRO A 82 -2.83 9.64 -1.00
C PRO A 82 -2.28 8.93 0.23
N ASP A 83 -2.52 7.65 0.34
CA ASP A 83 -2.07 6.81 1.44
C ASP A 83 -0.86 5.99 1.02
N GLN A 84 0.26 6.15 1.68
CA GLN A 84 1.22 5.07 1.74
C GLN A 84 0.65 3.97 2.65
N PRO A 85 0.75 2.72 2.33
CA PRO A 85 1.49 2.03 1.27
C PRO A 85 0.72 1.88 -0.06
N TRP A 86 -0.52 2.38 -0.16
CA TRP A 86 -1.37 2.17 -1.34
C TRP A 86 -0.82 2.81 -2.61
N ALA A 87 -0.24 4.00 -2.50
CA ALA A 87 0.44 4.66 -3.60
C ALA A 87 1.60 3.84 -4.17
N SER A 88 2.30 3.08 -3.33
CA SER A 88 3.44 2.25 -3.74
C SER A 88 3.05 1.11 -4.69
N ARG A 89 1.83 0.61 -4.63
CA ARG A 89 1.36 -0.48 -5.52
C ARG A 89 1.46 -0.12 -7.00
N GLN A 90 1.35 1.15 -7.35
CA GLN A 90 1.50 1.61 -8.73
C GLN A 90 2.96 1.63 -9.19
N LEU A 91 3.90 1.83 -8.26
CA LEU A 91 5.33 1.89 -8.54
C LEU A 91 5.95 0.50 -8.66
N VAL A 92 5.51 -0.45 -7.83
CA VAL A 92 6.13 -1.77 -7.69
C VAL A 92 6.11 -2.60 -8.98
N PRO A 93 5.03 -2.69 -9.78
CA PRO A 93 5.00 -3.62 -10.90
C PRO A 93 5.99 -3.30 -12.02
N VAL A 94 6.23 -2.02 -12.33
CA VAL A 94 7.00 -1.61 -13.51
C VAL A 94 8.05 -0.56 -13.19
N VAL A 95 7.69 0.50 -12.46
CA VAL A 95 8.54 1.69 -12.29
C VAL A 95 9.79 1.36 -11.49
N LEU A 96 9.66 0.74 -10.33
CA LEU A 96 10.82 0.42 -9.48
C LEU A 96 11.73 -0.61 -10.14
N PRO A 97 11.25 -1.80 -10.60
CA PRO A 97 12.10 -2.77 -11.28
C PRO A 97 12.75 -2.19 -12.54
N GLY A 98 11.99 -1.44 -13.32
CA GLY A 98 12.48 -0.82 -14.54
C GLY A 98 13.63 0.15 -14.30
N LEU A 99 13.49 1.04 -13.32
CA LEU A 99 14.55 1.98 -12.94
C LEU A 99 15.78 1.28 -12.36
N ILE A 100 15.61 0.21 -11.57
CA ILE A 100 16.72 -0.59 -11.07
C ILE A 100 17.51 -1.24 -12.21
N VAL A 101 16.82 -1.90 -13.16
CA VAL A 101 17.46 -2.53 -14.33
C VAL A 101 18.23 -1.51 -15.14
N LEU A 102 17.63 -0.34 -15.42
CA LEU A 102 18.28 0.72 -16.16
C LEU A 102 19.47 1.33 -15.40
N ALA A 103 19.38 1.47 -14.08
CA ALA A 103 20.45 1.97 -13.24
C ALA A 103 21.65 0.99 -13.24
N VAL A 104 21.39 -0.30 -13.07
CA VAL A 104 22.42 -1.35 -13.14
C VAL A 104 23.06 -1.37 -14.52
N TRP A 105 22.28 -1.25 -15.59
CA TRP A 105 22.79 -1.21 -16.95
C TRP A 105 23.73 0.00 -17.18
N VAL A 106 23.37 1.19 -16.70
CA VAL A 106 24.24 2.38 -16.79
C VAL A 106 25.51 2.20 -15.97
N ALA A 107 25.42 1.68 -14.75
CA ALA A 107 26.58 1.43 -13.91
C ALA A 107 27.54 0.44 -14.60
N ALA A 108 27.03 -0.67 -15.15
CA ALA A 108 27.80 -1.64 -15.88
C ALA A 108 28.45 -1.04 -17.15
N TRP A 109 27.70 -0.21 -17.89
CA TRP A 109 28.23 0.52 -19.06
C TRP A 109 29.36 1.48 -18.66
N MET A 110 29.20 2.24 -17.58
CA MET A 110 30.25 3.17 -17.07
C MET A 110 31.51 2.42 -16.68
N ILE A 111 31.36 1.32 -15.94
CA ILE A 111 32.47 0.46 -15.51
C ILE A 111 33.19 -0.14 -16.72
N GLY A 112 32.44 -0.70 -17.68
CA GLY A 112 33.03 -1.26 -18.91
C GLY A 112 33.78 -0.21 -19.73
N ARG A 113 33.26 1.01 -19.79
CA ARG A 113 33.90 2.13 -20.47
C ARG A 113 35.18 2.58 -19.75
N ALA A 114 35.18 2.60 -18.42
CA ALA A 114 36.40 2.89 -17.63
C ALA A 114 37.49 1.80 -17.87
N HIS A 115 37.08 0.56 -17.85
CA HIS A 115 37.99 -0.56 -18.14
C HIS A 115 38.59 -0.46 -19.57
N ALA A 116 37.76 -0.17 -20.56
CA ALA A 116 38.19 0.01 -21.95
C ALA A 116 39.15 1.19 -22.15
N ARG A 117 39.14 2.17 -21.24
CA ARG A 117 40.08 3.31 -21.22
C ARG A 117 41.37 3.03 -20.44
N GLY A 118 41.58 1.80 -20.01
CA GLY A 118 42.81 1.39 -19.30
C GLY A 118 42.74 1.56 -17.78
N ALA A 119 41.55 1.70 -17.19
CA ALA A 119 41.44 1.73 -15.73
C ALA A 119 41.96 0.39 -15.14
N GLY A 120 42.82 0.49 -14.15
CA GLY A 120 43.36 -0.68 -13.46
C GLY A 120 42.28 -1.49 -12.71
N ARG A 121 42.55 -2.77 -12.47
CA ARG A 121 41.61 -3.68 -11.79
C ARG A 121 41.10 -3.13 -10.47
N LEU A 122 41.96 -2.53 -9.65
CA LEU A 122 41.57 -1.93 -8.36
C LEU A 122 40.54 -0.81 -8.55
N ALA A 123 40.77 0.08 -9.53
CA ALA A 123 39.86 1.19 -9.80
C ALA A 123 38.47 0.68 -10.26
N VAL A 124 38.43 -0.36 -11.09
CA VAL A 124 37.23 -1.03 -11.55
C VAL A 124 36.47 -1.65 -10.36
N THR A 125 37.19 -2.39 -9.50
CA THR A 125 36.59 -3.01 -8.31
C THR A 125 36.04 -1.97 -7.34
N LEU A 126 36.78 -0.90 -7.08
CA LEU A 126 36.30 0.20 -6.20
C LEU A 126 35.11 0.92 -6.79
N ALA A 127 35.10 1.19 -8.11
CA ALA A 127 33.93 1.80 -8.77
C ALA A 127 32.69 0.90 -8.68
N THR A 128 32.86 -0.42 -8.90
CA THR A 128 31.78 -1.40 -8.76
C THR A 128 31.23 -1.42 -7.33
N ALA A 129 32.11 -1.50 -6.33
CA ALA A 129 31.71 -1.45 -4.92
C ALA A 129 30.99 -0.15 -4.58
N CYS A 130 31.48 1.00 -5.08
CA CYS A 130 30.84 2.29 -4.89
C CYS A 130 29.43 2.34 -5.47
N PHE A 131 29.21 1.84 -6.69
CA PHE A 131 27.86 1.77 -7.28
C PHE A 131 26.94 0.85 -6.49
N VAL A 132 27.42 -0.34 -6.10
CA VAL A 132 26.61 -1.28 -5.29
C VAL A 132 26.19 -0.64 -3.97
N VAL A 133 27.13 -0.01 -3.26
CA VAL A 133 26.86 0.68 -1.99
C VAL A 133 25.91 1.86 -2.20
N ALA A 134 26.13 2.71 -3.21
CA ALA A 134 25.30 3.85 -3.50
C ALA A 134 23.85 3.47 -3.86
N MET A 135 23.65 2.33 -4.49
CA MET A 135 22.31 1.83 -4.84
C MET A 135 21.65 1.07 -3.70
N ALA A 136 22.38 0.26 -2.94
CA ALA A 136 21.82 -0.59 -1.91
C ALA A 136 21.58 0.13 -0.57
N VAL A 137 22.50 1.03 -0.17
CA VAL A 137 22.42 1.66 1.16
C VAL A 137 21.17 2.50 1.38
N PRO A 138 20.68 3.33 0.44
CA PRO A 138 19.46 4.11 0.67
C PRO A 138 18.22 3.22 0.87
N ALA A 139 18.07 2.20 0.05
CA ALA A 139 16.96 1.25 0.16
C ALA A 139 17.06 0.44 1.47
N ALA A 140 18.26 -0.03 1.82
CA ALA A 140 18.51 -0.72 3.08
C ALA A 140 18.26 0.18 4.29
N ALA A 141 18.69 1.44 4.25
CA ALA A 141 18.48 2.39 5.34
C ALA A 141 16.99 2.58 5.65
N ILE A 142 16.16 2.70 4.62
CA ILE A 142 14.70 2.83 4.80
C ILE A 142 14.10 1.51 5.26
N THR A 143 14.46 0.39 4.63
CA THR A 143 13.92 -0.93 4.96
C THR A 143 14.24 -1.35 6.40
N PHE A 144 15.48 -1.13 6.81
CA PHE A 144 15.95 -1.52 8.15
C PHE A 144 15.80 -0.41 9.20
N GLY A 145 15.29 0.76 8.81
CA GLY A 145 15.09 1.88 9.73
C GLY A 145 16.40 2.43 10.29
N ILE A 146 17.47 2.38 9.52
CA ILE A 146 18.74 3.01 9.88
C ILE A 146 18.52 4.53 9.77
N ALA A 147 18.11 5.13 10.88
CA ALA A 147 17.94 6.57 10.95
C ALA A 147 19.32 7.24 10.88
N LEU A 148 19.58 7.94 9.78
CA LEU A 148 20.71 8.87 9.66
C LEU A 148 20.52 10.14 10.52
N SER A 149 19.35 10.31 11.11
CA SER A 149 19.05 11.37 12.08
C SER A 149 19.51 10.95 13.47
N ARG A 150 20.19 11.86 14.18
CA ARG A 150 20.65 11.68 15.57
C ARG A 150 19.48 11.20 16.45
N PRO A 151 19.48 9.98 16.96
CA PRO A 151 18.50 9.56 17.95
C PRO A 151 18.76 10.35 19.25
N ALA A 152 17.69 10.81 19.88
CA ALA A 152 17.76 11.52 21.14
C ALA A 152 18.27 10.63 22.28
N ASP A 153 18.19 9.29 22.13
CA ASP A 153 18.61 8.31 23.13
C ASP A 153 19.68 7.36 22.55
N PRO A 154 20.88 7.26 23.17
CA PRO A 154 21.93 6.34 22.75
C PRO A 154 21.56 4.85 22.81
N ALA A 155 20.57 4.46 23.64
CA ALA A 155 20.10 3.08 23.73
C ALA A 155 19.31 2.66 22.47
N THR A 156 18.77 3.61 21.72
CA THR A 156 17.98 3.36 20.50
C THR A 156 18.82 3.25 19.23
N ARG A 157 20.13 3.46 19.32
CA ARG A 157 21.04 3.52 18.14
C ARG A 157 21.17 2.21 17.35
N LEU A 158 20.79 1.08 17.93
CA LEU A 158 20.91 -0.26 17.33
C LEU A 158 19.59 -1.00 17.19
N ALA A 159 18.46 -0.37 17.53
CA ALA A 159 17.16 -0.97 17.27
C ALA A 159 16.89 -0.89 15.77
N LEU A 160 16.89 -2.04 15.09
CA LEU A 160 16.36 -2.18 13.74
C LEU A 160 14.85 -1.88 13.80
N SER A 161 14.50 -0.60 13.68
CA SER A 161 13.13 -0.10 13.83
C SER A 161 12.39 -0.01 12.50
N GLY A 162 12.98 -0.58 11.44
CA GLY A 162 12.44 -0.53 10.09
C GLY A 162 11.10 -1.26 9.97
N LEU A 163 10.29 -0.82 9.03
CA LEU A 163 8.98 -1.42 8.71
C LEU A 163 9.05 -2.92 8.46
N ALA A 164 10.16 -3.41 7.87
CA ALA A 164 10.36 -4.82 7.58
C ALA A 164 10.33 -5.73 8.82
N PHE A 165 10.54 -5.19 10.02
CA PHE A 165 10.57 -5.95 11.27
C PHE A 165 9.35 -5.72 12.16
N ARG A 166 8.38 -4.93 11.70
CA ARG A 166 7.17 -4.65 12.47
C ARG A 166 6.03 -5.54 11.98
N THR A 167 5.39 -6.21 12.90
CA THR A 167 4.20 -6.99 12.62
C THR A 167 2.99 -6.06 12.62
N THR A 168 2.43 -5.81 11.44
CA THR A 168 1.18 -5.08 11.25
C THR A 168 0.04 -6.06 10.95
N GLY A 169 -1.19 -5.70 11.28
CA GLY A 169 -2.37 -6.52 10.99
C GLY A 169 -2.44 -7.83 11.79
N ALA A 170 -1.66 -7.98 12.87
CA ALA A 170 -1.68 -9.19 13.68
C ALA A 170 -3.09 -9.44 14.26
N GLY A 171 -3.61 -10.66 14.05
CA GLY A 171 -4.92 -11.08 14.55
C GLY A 171 -6.10 -10.69 13.64
N GLU A 172 -5.91 -9.93 12.56
CA GLU A 172 -7.00 -9.51 11.66
C GLU A 172 -7.70 -10.71 10.99
N VAL A 173 -6.95 -11.70 10.53
CA VAL A 173 -7.53 -12.90 9.90
C VAL A 173 -8.43 -13.65 10.88
N THR A 174 -7.94 -13.89 12.09
CA THR A 174 -8.73 -14.58 13.14
C THR A 174 -9.96 -13.76 13.54
N ALA A 175 -9.86 -12.43 13.60
CA ALA A 175 -11.00 -11.56 13.89
C ALA A 175 -12.05 -11.62 12.76
N VAL A 176 -11.64 -11.73 11.49
CA VAL A 176 -12.54 -11.93 10.35
C VAL A 176 -13.22 -13.29 10.41
N GLU A 177 -12.49 -14.35 10.74
CA GLU A 177 -13.06 -15.69 10.94
C GLU A 177 -14.11 -15.71 12.07
N GLN A 178 -13.82 -15.07 13.20
CA GLN A 178 -14.78 -14.90 14.30
C GLN A 178 -16.00 -14.10 13.87
N LEU A 179 -15.82 -13.02 13.11
CA LEU A 179 -16.90 -12.23 12.55
C LEU A 179 -17.80 -13.07 11.65
N CYS A 180 -17.21 -13.81 10.70
CA CYS A 180 -17.97 -14.65 9.78
C CYS A 180 -18.72 -15.76 10.50
N GLY A 181 -18.09 -16.39 11.50
CA GLY A 181 -18.71 -17.44 12.34
C GLY A 181 -19.81 -16.93 13.26
N ALA A 182 -19.78 -15.64 13.62
CA ALA A 182 -20.79 -15.03 14.48
C ALA A 182 -22.07 -14.60 13.74
N ILE A 183 -22.00 -14.40 12.43
CA ILE A 183 -23.15 -14.04 11.60
C ILE A 183 -23.98 -15.31 11.33
N PRO A 184 -25.28 -15.33 11.67
CA PRO A 184 -26.11 -16.50 11.43
C PRO A 184 -26.26 -16.83 9.95
N GLN A 185 -26.46 -18.10 9.64
CA GLN A 185 -26.76 -18.53 8.28
C GLN A 185 -28.06 -17.89 7.76
N HIS A 186 -28.12 -17.68 6.45
CA HIS A 186 -29.26 -17.01 5.80
C HIS A 186 -29.56 -15.59 6.28
N SER A 187 -28.57 -14.91 6.91
CA SER A 187 -28.72 -13.52 7.34
C SER A 187 -28.40 -12.54 6.21
N SER A 188 -28.93 -11.34 6.35
CA SER A 188 -28.48 -10.13 5.66
C SER A 188 -27.98 -9.14 6.70
N VAL A 189 -26.76 -8.63 6.49
CA VAL A 189 -26.10 -7.72 7.42
C VAL A 189 -26.47 -6.28 7.08
N VAL A 190 -26.75 -5.49 8.12
CA VAL A 190 -27.03 -4.06 8.06
C VAL A 190 -26.04 -3.33 8.94
N LEU A 191 -25.21 -2.49 8.36
CA LEU A 191 -24.20 -1.70 9.05
C LEU A 191 -24.80 -0.34 9.40
N LEU A 192 -24.87 -0.02 10.70
CA LEU A 192 -25.58 1.16 11.21
C LEU A 192 -24.70 2.42 11.24
N ASP A 193 -23.38 2.27 11.35
CA ASP A 193 -22.48 3.41 11.42
C ASP A 193 -21.44 3.41 10.30
N LYS A 194 -20.91 4.62 10.02
CA LYS A 194 -19.94 4.83 8.95
C LYS A 194 -18.60 4.16 9.19
N VAL A 195 -18.21 3.95 10.45
CA VAL A 195 -16.93 3.32 10.81
C VAL A 195 -17.02 1.83 10.52
N ALA A 196 -18.10 1.16 10.99
CA ALA A 196 -18.39 -0.22 10.64
C ALA A 196 -18.50 -0.42 9.12
N ALA A 197 -19.18 0.49 8.43
CA ALA A 197 -19.35 0.43 6.99
C ALA A 197 -18.01 0.48 6.23
N ARG A 198 -17.10 1.37 6.62
CA ARG A 198 -15.80 1.51 5.98
C ARG A 198 -14.89 0.31 6.24
N ALA A 199 -14.84 -0.16 7.49
CA ALA A 199 -13.93 -1.22 7.89
C ALA A 199 -14.41 -2.62 7.47
N PHE A 200 -15.72 -2.88 7.55
CA PHE A 200 -16.22 -4.26 7.48
C PHE A 200 -17.12 -4.58 6.29
N ALA A 201 -17.70 -3.60 5.58
CA ALA A 201 -18.66 -3.88 4.52
C ALA A 201 -18.10 -4.80 3.42
N GLN A 202 -16.89 -4.53 2.97
CA GLN A 202 -16.24 -5.33 1.92
C GLN A 202 -15.77 -6.69 2.44
N VAL A 203 -15.29 -6.73 3.67
CA VAL A 203 -14.88 -7.98 4.34
C VAL A 203 -16.07 -8.93 4.48
N ILE A 204 -17.21 -8.45 4.96
CA ILE A 204 -18.41 -9.27 5.15
C ILE A 204 -18.93 -9.77 3.80
N ARG A 205 -18.98 -8.92 2.78
CA ARG A 205 -19.43 -9.33 1.44
C ARG A 205 -18.46 -10.30 0.78
N GLY A 206 -17.16 -9.99 0.79
CA GLY A 206 -16.14 -10.73 0.05
C GLY A 206 -15.68 -12.00 0.75
N THR A 207 -15.48 -11.95 2.07
CA THR A 207 -14.91 -13.06 2.84
C THR A 207 -16.00 -13.93 3.48
N CYS A 208 -17.01 -13.30 4.12
CA CYS A 208 -18.08 -14.06 4.74
C CYS A 208 -19.18 -14.49 3.73
N GLY A 209 -19.20 -13.89 2.54
CA GLY A 209 -20.21 -14.21 1.51
C GLY A 209 -21.64 -13.78 1.89
N VAL A 210 -21.79 -12.82 2.80
CA VAL A 210 -23.10 -12.41 3.34
C VAL A 210 -23.55 -11.10 2.68
N PRO A 211 -24.78 -11.01 2.17
CA PRO A 211 -25.35 -9.75 1.69
C PRO A 211 -25.32 -8.68 2.76
N THR A 212 -24.73 -7.53 2.42
CA THR A 212 -24.47 -6.46 3.39
C THR A 212 -24.93 -5.11 2.84
N GLY A 213 -25.74 -4.41 3.60
CA GLY A 213 -26.21 -3.06 3.34
C GLY A 213 -25.64 -2.06 4.34
N ILE A 214 -25.62 -0.79 3.94
CA ILE A 214 -25.24 0.36 4.79
C ILE A 214 -26.48 1.23 4.94
N VAL A 215 -26.81 1.61 6.17
CA VAL A 215 -27.95 2.47 6.44
C VAL A 215 -27.57 3.93 6.14
N ALA A 216 -28.43 4.61 5.40
CA ALA A 216 -28.26 6.04 5.11
C ALA A 216 -28.72 6.90 6.30
N ALA A 217 -29.87 6.56 6.89
CA ALA A 217 -30.40 7.24 8.07
C ALA A 217 -30.97 6.24 9.09
N PRO A 218 -30.78 6.46 10.40
CA PRO A 218 -31.26 5.52 11.43
C PRO A 218 -32.77 5.23 11.37
N GLY A 219 -33.56 6.17 10.87
CA GLY A 219 -35.02 6.00 10.70
C GLY A 219 -35.40 4.94 9.66
N ASP A 220 -34.49 4.57 8.75
CA ASP A 220 -34.77 3.58 7.69
C ASP A 220 -34.62 2.14 8.19
N VAL A 221 -34.00 1.94 9.34
CA VAL A 221 -33.65 0.61 9.86
C VAL A 221 -34.87 -0.31 10.00
N PRO A 222 -36.01 0.11 10.56
CA PRO A 222 -37.18 -0.76 10.68
C PRO A 222 -37.71 -1.21 9.32
N ALA A 223 -37.74 -0.32 8.32
CA ALA A 223 -38.20 -0.66 6.97
C ALA A 223 -37.24 -1.67 6.29
N ILE A 224 -35.92 -1.52 6.49
CA ILE A 224 -34.89 -2.44 5.98
C ILE A 224 -35.03 -3.81 6.64
N ILE A 225 -35.23 -3.87 7.97
CA ILE A 225 -35.47 -5.12 8.71
C ILE A 225 -36.65 -5.84 8.11
N GLY A 226 -37.82 -5.20 8.00
CA GLY A 226 -39.01 -5.80 7.42
C GLY A 226 -38.85 -6.20 5.96
N GLY A 227 -38.00 -5.53 5.20
CA GLY A 227 -37.62 -5.92 3.84
C GLY A 227 -36.81 -7.23 3.81
N ILE A 228 -35.85 -7.38 4.70
CA ILE A 228 -35.01 -8.56 4.85
C ILE A 228 -35.86 -9.76 5.27
N GLU A 229 -36.73 -9.60 6.24
CA GLU A 229 -37.64 -10.66 6.72
C GLU A 229 -38.63 -11.13 5.64
N ARG A 230 -39.21 -10.19 4.88
CA ARG A 230 -40.05 -10.53 3.71
C ARG A 230 -39.31 -11.30 2.63
N ALA A 231 -38.00 -11.08 2.52
CA ALA A 231 -37.14 -11.86 1.62
C ALA A 231 -36.73 -13.25 2.19
N GLY A 232 -37.28 -13.66 3.34
CA GLY A 232 -36.99 -14.94 3.97
C GLY A 232 -35.61 -15.01 4.61
N ARG A 233 -34.99 -13.88 4.93
CA ARG A 233 -33.65 -13.82 5.53
C ARG A 233 -33.73 -13.21 6.94
N HIS A 234 -32.70 -13.49 7.75
CA HIS A 234 -32.60 -12.97 9.10
C HIS A 234 -31.83 -11.64 9.11
N PRO A 235 -32.37 -10.54 9.68
CA PRO A 235 -31.64 -9.32 9.81
C PRO A 235 -30.55 -9.44 10.89
N ALA A 236 -29.32 -9.07 10.55
CA ALA A 236 -28.17 -9.00 11.46
C ALA A 236 -27.64 -7.56 11.47
N LEU A 237 -27.87 -6.85 12.57
CA LEU A 237 -27.43 -5.46 12.72
C LEU A 237 -26.03 -5.42 13.31
N LEU A 238 -25.13 -4.65 12.70
CA LEU A 238 -23.77 -4.45 13.16
C LEU A 238 -23.45 -2.97 13.36
N ALA A 239 -22.78 -2.68 14.47
CA ALA A 239 -22.28 -1.34 14.79
C ALA A 239 -20.98 -1.41 15.60
N THR A 240 -20.20 -0.33 15.58
CA THR A 240 -18.99 -0.20 16.40
C THR A 240 -19.32 0.11 17.86
N ARG A 241 -20.51 0.60 18.15
CA ARG A 241 -20.98 0.95 19.50
C ARG A 241 -22.30 0.23 19.83
N PRO A 242 -22.41 -0.40 21.03
CA PRO A 242 -23.64 -1.11 21.40
C PRO A 242 -24.87 -0.20 21.49
N ALA A 243 -24.68 1.09 21.85
CA ALA A 243 -25.77 2.06 21.96
C ALA A 243 -26.52 2.29 20.63
N GLU A 244 -25.87 2.07 19.48
CA GLU A 244 -26.50 2.22 18.17
C GLU A 244 -27.41 1.05 17.82
N LEU A 245 -27.24 -0.09 18.47
CA LEU A 245 -28.03 -1.31 18.29
C LEU A 245 -29.23 -1.39 19.23
N THR A 246 -29.12 -0.80 20.41
CA THR A 246 -30.12 -0.87 21.49
C THR A 246 -31.55 -0.47 21.04
N PRO A 247 -31.77 0.55 20.20
CA PRO A 247 -33.12 0.94 19.76
C PRO A 247 -33.85 -0.14 18.95
N PHE A 248 -33.15 -1.15 18.45
CA PHE A 248 -33.71 -2.16 17.55
C PHE A 248 -33.98 -3.51 18.22
N GLY A 249 -33.97 -3.58 19.54
CA GLY A 249 -34.68 -4.58 20.33
C GLY A 249 -33.95 -5.84 20.76
N ALA A 250 -32.67 -6.04 20.45
CA ALA A 250 -31.92 -7.17 20.99
C ALA A 250 -30.71 -6.70 21.81
N GLN A 251 -30.27 -7.50 22.78
CA GLN A 251 -29.05 -7.21 23.51
C GLN A 251 -27.83 -7.30 22.60
N PRO A 252 -27.07 -6.21 22.40
CA PRO A 252 -25.88 -6.25 21.57
C PRO A 252 -24.83 -7.16 22.16
N ARG A 253 -24.29 -8.08 21.34
CA ARG A 253 -23.16 -8.95 21.70
C ARG A 253 -21.91 -8.49 20.98
N GLN A 254 -20.82 -8.31 21.69
CA GLN A 254 -19.53 -8.02 21.08
C GLN A 254 -19.00 -9.27 20.36
N ILE A 255 -18.71 -9.14 19.07
CA ILE A 255 -18.24 -10.25 18.22
C ILE A 255 -16.80 -10.02 17.72
N VAL A 256 -16.32 -8.78 17.69
CA VAL A 256 -14.95 -8.46 17.38
C VAL A 256 -14.40 -7.51 18.45
N SER A 257 -13.21 -7.82 18.96
CA SER A 257 -12.40 -6.94 19.81
C SER A 257 -10.94 -7.20 19.46
N LEU A 258 -10.41 -6.40 18.55
CA LEU A 258 -9.03 -6.52 18.08
C LEU A 258 -8.29 -5.21 18.33
N THR A 259 -7.10 -5.30 18.89
CA THR A 259 -6.12 -4.21 18.85
C THR A 259 -4.93 -4.69 18.04
N THR A 260 -4.65 -4.02 16.95
CA THR A 260 -3.55 -4.33 16.04
C THR A 260 -2.68 -3.10 15.81
N GLN A 261 -1.55 -3.29 15.16
CA GLN A 261 -0.66 -2.22 14.75
C GLN A 261 -0.82 -1.98 13.25
N GLN A 262 -0.87 -0.73 12.85
CA GLN A 262 -0.83 -0.31 11.45
C GLN A 262 0.32 0.66 11.23
N ASP A 263 0.82 0.72 9.99
CA ASP A 263 1.83 1.70 9.62
C ASP A 263 1.27 3.12 9.65
N GLU A 264 2.10 4.08 10.00
CA GLU A 264 1.72 5.48 9.90
C GLU A 264 1.47 5.88 8.43
N HIS A 265 0.33 6.52 8.19
CA HIS A 265 -0.02 7.07 6.88
C HIS A 265 0.63 8.45 6.71
N LEU A 266 1.88 8.47 6.25
CA LEU A 266 2.66 9.69 6.07
C LEU A 266 2.84 9.98 4.57
N LEU A 267 2.54 11.21 4.17
CA LEU A 267 2.69 11.67 2.78
C LEU A 267 4.06 12.29 2.49
N THR A 268 4.68 12.88 3.51
CA THR A 268 5.89 13.72 3.35
C THR A 268 7.18 13.05 3.78
N LYS A 269 7.11 11.91 4.45
CA LYS A 269 8.26 11.10 4.87
C LYS A 269 7.91 9.62 4.87
N PRO A 270 8.89 8.72 4.73
CA PRO A 270 8.64 7.29 4.87
C PRO A 270 8.09 7.00 6.27
N PRO A 271 7.14 6.07 6.40
CA PRO A 271 6.65 5.66 7.72
C PRO A 271 7.80 5.03 8.52
N THR A 272 7.98 5.48 9.75
CA THR A 272 9.04 5.02 10.65
C THR A 272 8.50 4.35 11.89
N SER A 273 7.20 4.45 12.14
CA SER A 273 6.52 3.90 13.30
C SER A 273 5.20 3.24 12.91
N THR A 274 4.66 2.48 13.84
CA THR A 274 3.31 1.92 13.78
C THR A 274 2.48 2.58 14.87
N TRP A 275 1.17 2.61 14.67
CA TRP A 275 0.22 3.10 15.66
C TRP A 275 -0.83 2.04 15.97
N PRO A 276 -1.35 1.97 17.22
CA PRO A 276 -2.35 0.99 17.59
C PRO A 276 -3.71 1.39 17.00
N VAL A 277 -4.35 0.44 16.33
CA VAL A 277 -5.73 0.58 15.86
C VAL A 277 -6.60 -0.42 16.60
N ARG A 278 -7.74 0.04 17.07
CA ARG A 278 -8.72 -0.79 17.77
C ARG A 278 -9.97 -0.96 16.93
N TYR A 279 -10.30 -2.21 16.66
CA TYR A 279 -11.55 -2.61 16.02
C TYR A 279 -12.48 -3.24 17.04
N THR A 280 -13.67 -2.68 17.18
CA THR A 280 -14.76 -3.25 17.97
C THR A 280 -15.98 -3.37 17.10
N LEU A 281 -16.67 -4.53 17.16
CA LEU A 281 -17.91 -4.72 16.43
C LEU A 281 -18.90 -5.48 17.30
N TRP A 282 -20.12 -4.97 17.30
CA TRP A 282 -21.24 -5.51 18.05
C TRP A 282 -22.30 -6.00 17.08
N LEU A 283 -22.92 -7.16 17.40
CA LEU A 283 -23.99 -7.77 16.65
C LEU A 283 -25.28 -7.74 17.46
N SER A 284 -26.37 -7.40 16.80
CA SER A 284 -27.73 -7.53 17.32
C SER A 284 -28.62 -8.23 16.29
N GLN A 285 -29.53 -9.06 16.75
CA GLN A 285 -30.52 -9.79 15.93
C GLN A 285 -31.91 -9.36 16.36
N PRO A 286 -32.56 -8.42 15.64
CA PRO A 286 -33.96 -8.06 15.91
C PRO A 286 -34.86 -9.30 15.74
N GLY A 287 -35.75 -9.53 16.68
CA GLY A 287 -36.70 -10.66 16.61
C GLY A 287 -36.18 -12.03 17.10
N GLY A 288 -34.91 -12.15 17.43
CA GLY A 288 -34.37 -13.35 18.05
C GLY A 288 -34.70 -13.42 19.54
N THR A 289 -35.61 -14.28 19.95
CA THR A 289 -35.66 -14.79 21.32
C THR A 289 -34.26 -15.33 21.66
N ALA A 290 -33.69 -14.92 22.79
CA ALA A 290 -32.43 -15.41 23.30
C ALA A 290 -32.44 -16.95 23.31
N VAL A 291 -31.80 -17.56 22.32
CA VAL A 291 -31.51 -18.99 22.34
C VAL A 291 -30.42 -19.13 23.37
N GLY A 292 -30.76 -19.84 24.47
CA GLY A 292 -29.98 -19.98 25.67
C GLY A 292 -28.55 -20.44 25.41
N ALA A 293 -27.68 -19.99 26.32
CA ALA A 293 -26.28 -20.35 26.45
C ALA A 293 -26.07 -21.84 26.74
#